data_f2b43c83026ff501c819fde0c9b2d81a
#
_entry.id   f2b43c83026ff501c819fde0c9b2d81a
#
_cell.length_a   1.000
_cell.length_b   1.000
_cell.length_c   1.000
_cell.angle_alpha   90.00
_cell.angle_beta   90.00
_cell.angle_gamma   90.00
#
_symmetry.space_group_name_H-M   'P 1'
#
loop_
_entity.id
_entity.type
_entity.pdbx_description
1 polymer ?
#
loop_
_entity_poly.entity_id
_entity_poly.type
_entity_poly.pdbx_seq_one_letter_code
_entity_poly.pdbx_strand_id
1 'polypeptide(L)'
;MAAPTFDLAVGVSSGSLDAGLKQLHAGHRGLLKGDHTEVVSDARYSVSWDLQEPPRVSLGAPDAARWKKTWKQKDVSALPPSGVVQLVMPQLWFSLASNGVTLSELSSSVAVPARLLVVDGAVQVELLGVWMGTLPADSNDRAVLRQILVPRLLKLGSSLLKGLRLPAQDLFGQQVNLTPVLVDVTDRYLVVGTSSQPGASSVPAIGWPPGKEVFCLVSPALMTTLVGAAAQQEAKKQEAVVDARETLLGVADVTLEVHFRGIKGPTVDAQDPTRLSAGVDLSWKGAVTLFASDTDEGCALVEATQNM
;
A
#
# COMPACT_ATOMS: atom_id res chain seq x y z
N MET A 1 6.18 -9.70 -24.66
CA MET A 1 6.11 -8.60 -23.70
C MET A 1 7.18 -8.85 -22.66
N ALA A 2 7.99 -7.84 -22.31
CA ALA A 2 8.94 -7.98 -21.21
C ALA A 2 8.13 -8.18 -19.90
N ALA A 3 8.55 -9.16 -19.09
CA ALA A 3 7.94 -9.39 -17.79
C ALA A 3 8.12 -8.14 -16.90
N PRO A 4 7.15 -7.82 -16.03
CA PRO A 4 7.32 -6.74 -15.07
C PRO A 4 8.55 -7.02 -14.19
N THR A 5 9.31 -5.99 -13.90
CA THR A 5 10.58 -6.08 -13.18
C THR A 5 10.40 -5.90 -11.66
N PHE A 6 9.23 -6.21 -11.13
CA PHE A 6 8.93 -6.26 -9.69
C PHE A 6 8.33 -7.62 -9.32
N ASP A 7 8.52 -8.05 -8.08
CA ASP A 7 7.95 -9.28 -7.55
C ASP A 7 6.56 -9.06 -6.96
N LEU A 8 6.36 -7.90 -6.32
CA LEU A 8 5.10 -7.49 -5.73
C LEU A 8 4.86 -6.01 -6.03
N ALA A 9 3.66 -5.65 -6.47
CA ALA A 9 3.23 -4.27 -6.56
C ALA A 9 1.91 -4.06 -5.82
N VAL A 10 1.86 -3.04 -4.98
CA VAL A 10 0.65 -2.63 -4.27
C VAL A 10 0.24 -1.26 -4.76
N GLY A 11 -0.99 -1.14 -5.21
CA GLY A 11 -1.58 0.13 -5.63
C GLY A 11 -2.76 0.51 -4.75
N VAL A 12 -2.82 1.80 -4.39
CA VAL A 12 -3.88 2.36 -3.54
C VAL A 12 -4.46 3.57 -4.25
N SER A 13 -5.80 3.66 -4.32
CA SER A 13 -6.49 4.80 -4.92
C SER A 13 -6.42 6.05 -4.02
N SER A 14 -6.62 7.22 -4.60
CA SER A 14 -6.76 8.46 -3.83
C SER A 14 -7.92 8.39 -2.84
N GLY A 15 -9.04 7.73 -3.19
CA GLY A 15 -10.19 7.54 -2.31
C GLY A 15 -9.85 6.72 -1.06
N SER A 16 -9.09 5.64 -1.20
CA SER A 16 -8.65 4.84 -0.06
C SER A 16 -7.65 5.60 0.82
N LEU A 17 -6.76 6.39 0.23
CA LEU A 17 -5.83 7.24 0.98
C LEU A 17 -6.61 8.31 1.77
N ASP A 18 -7.62 8.93 1.17
CA ASP A 18 -8.49 9.91 1.83
C ASP A 18 -9.27 9.30 2.99
N ALA A 19 -9.78 8.07 2.82
CA ALA A 19 -10.46 7.35 3.91
C ALA A 19 -9.54 7.12 5.10
N GLY A 20 -8.28 6.72 4.86
CA GLY A 20 -7.27 6.57 5.89
C GLY A 20 -6.94 7.88 6.61
N LEU A 21 -6.76 8.96 5.86
CA LEU A 21 -6.50 10.29 6.42
C LEU A 21 -7.68 10.84 7.22
N LYS A 22 -8.92 10.56 6.80
CA LYS A 22 -10.12 10.91 7.55
C LYS A 22 -10.17 10.21 8.91
N GLN A 23 -9.80 8.92 8.95
CA GLN A 23 -9.71 8.18 10.22
C GLN A 23 -8.60 8.73 11.11
N LEU A 24 -7.43 9.06 10.54
CA LEU A 24 -6.33 9.69 11.25
C LEU A 24 -6.76 11.03 11.87
N HIS A 25 -7.47 11.87 11.11
CA HIS A 25 -7.98 13.15 11.59
C HIS A 25 -8.98 12.96 12.75
N ALA A 26 -9.87 11.97 12.66
CA ALA A 26 -10.86 11.69 13.71
C ALA A 26 -10.21 11.13 14.98
N GLY A 27 -9.22 10.23 14.86
CA GLY A 27 -8.62 9.53 15.99
C GLY A 27 -7.40 10.24 16.61
N HIS A 28 -6.68 11.04 15.81
CA HIS A 28 -5.39 11.63 16.21
C HIS A 28 -5.29 13.13 15.90
N ARG A 29 -6.34 13.87 16.18
CA ARG A 29 -6.42 15.31 15.89
C ARG A 29 -5.28 16.12 16.52
N GLY A 30 -4.73 15.65 17.64
CA GLY A 30 -3.58 16.28 18.30
C GLY A 30 -2.30 16.34 17.45
N LEU A 31 -2.15 15.44 16.46
CA LEU A 31 -1.03 15.47 15.51
C LEU A 31 -1.18 16.55 14.43
N LEU A 32 -2.39 17.07 14.24
CA LEU A 32 -2.76 17.97 13.15
C LEU A 32 -2.92 19.41 13.61
N LYS A 33 -2.62 19.69 14.86
CA LYS A 33 -2.58 21.02 15.46
C LYS A 33 -1.25 21.25 16.19
N GLY A 34 -0.90 22.49 16.39
CA GLY A 34 0.32 22.82 17.12
C GLY A 34 0.55 24.31 17.18
N ASP A 35 1.62 24.64 17.86
CA ASP A 35 2.14 26.01 17.95
C ASP A 35 3.66 26.00 17.80
N HIS A 36 4.20 27.12 17.40
CA HIS A 36 5.64 27.34 17.34
C HIS A 36 5.97 28.79 17.56
N THR A 37 7.02 29.02 18.33
CA THR A 37 7.54 30.36 18.57
C THR A 37 8.99 30.45 18.06
N GLU A 38 9.30 31.54 17.37
CA GLU A 38 10.61 31.80 16.80
C GLU A 38 10.94 33.31 16.90
N VAL A 39 12.21 33.63 17.02
CA VAL A 39 12.69 35.03 16.99
C VAL A 39 13.17 35.34 15.58
N VAL A 40 12.55 36.34 14.97
CA VAL A 40 12.89 36.81 13.61
C VAL A 40 13.19 38.32 13.72
N SER A 41 14.38 38.74 13.37
CA SER A 41 14.81 40.15 13.42
C SER A 41 14.47 40.83 14.76
N ASP A 42 14.84 40.20 15.88
CA ASP A 42 14.65 40.65 17.26
C ASP A 42 13.20 40.71 17.76
N ALA A 43 12.22 40.35 16.95
CA ALA A 43 10.84 40.21 17.35
C ALA A 43 10.49 38.74 17.59
N ARG A 44 9.71 38.47 18.67
CA ARG A 44 9.24 37.13 18.98
C ARG A 44 7.91 36.88 18.28
N TYR A 45 7.91 35.96 17.32
CA TYR A 45 6.72 35.53 16.61
C TYR A 45 6.23 34.18 17.12
N SER A 46 4.92 34.02 17.23
CA SER A 46 4.28 32.74 17.48
C SER A 46 3.26 32.44 16.38
N VAL A 47 3.29 31.21 15.90
CA VAL A 47 2.32 30.68 14.93
C VAL A 47 1.64 29.47 15.54
N SER A 48 0.32 29.53 15.62
CA SER A 48 -0.53 28.40 16.00
C SER A 48 -1.30 27.92 14.77
N TRP A 49 -1.55 26.63 14.68
CA TRP A 49 -2.33 26.03 13.59
C TRP A 49 -3.24 24.91 14.09
N ASP A 50 -4.38 24.73 13.42
CA ASP A 50 -5.30 23.63 13.63
C ASP A 50 -5.94 23.24 12.30
N LEU A 51 -5.81 21.97 11.92
CA LEU A 51 -6.45 21.41 10.75
C LEU A 51 -7.91 21.07 11.07
N GLN A 52 -8.83 21.87 10.60
CA GLN A 52 -10.25 21.80 10.96
C GLN A 52 -11.01 20.73 10.17
N GLU A 53 -10.61 20.48 8.93
CA GLU A 53 -11.17 19.41 8.08
C GLU A 53 -10.14 18.30 7.81
N PRO A 54 -10.60 17.06 7.56
CA PRO A 54 -9.70 15.97 7.21
C PRO A 54 -8.82 16.30 6.00
N PRO A 55 -7.52 16.00 6.05
CA PRO A 55 -6.66 16.14 4.89
C PRO A 55 -7.07 15.17 3.79
N ARG A 56 -6.71 15.47 2.55
CA ARG A 56 -6.98 14.66 1.36
C ARG A 56 -5.72 14.48 0.56
N VAL A 57 -5.69 13.43 -0.25
CA VAL A 57 -4.61 13.18 -1.22
C VAL A 57 -5.12 13.46 -2.63
N SER A 58 -4.40 14.30 -3.36
CA SER A 58 -4.58 14.44 -4.80
C SER A 58 -3.38 13.85 -5.50
N LEU A 59 -3.62 12.95 -6.45
CA LEU A 59 -2.59 12.32 -7.24
C LEU A 59 -2.41 13.05 -8.56
N GLY A 60 -1.18 13.08 -9.06
CA GLY A 60 -0.85 13.73 -10.33
C GLY A 60 -0.32 15.16 -10.20
N ALA A 61 -0.11 15.79 -11.35
CA ALA A 61 0.47 17.12 -11.43
C ALA A 61 -0.42 18.19 -10.75
N PRO A 62 0.17 19.12 -9.99
CA PRO A 62 -0.57 20.26 -9.49
C PRO A 62 -1.04 21.15 -10.64
N ASP A 63 -2.16 21.85 -10.43
CA ASP A 63 -2.64 22.87 -11.36
C ASP A 63 -1.58 23.94 -11.63
N ALA A 64 -1.43 24.36 -12.89
CA ALA A 64 -0.38 25.29 -13.29
C ALA A 64 -0.47 26.66 -12.61
N ALA A 65 -1.69 27.16 -12.33
CA ALA A 65 -1.88 28.44 -11.66
C ALA A 65 -1.52 28.33 -10.16
N ARG A 66 -1.88 27.21 -9.51
CA ARG A 66 -1.45 26.90 -8.15
C ARG A 66 0.06 26.76 -8.07
N TRP A 67 0.66 26.03 -9.04
CA TRP A 67 2.11 25.80 -9.08
C TRP A 67 2.90 27.10 -9.19
N LYS A 68 2.45 28.06 -9.99
CA LYS A 68 3.08 29.40 -10.08
C LYS A 68 3.11 30.13 -8.73
N LYS A 69 2.05 29.95 -7.91
CA LYS A 69 1.89 30.59 -6.59
C LYS A 69 2.48 29.77 -5.44
N THR A 70 2.95 28.55 -5.70
CA THR A 70 3.56 27.69 -4.69
C THR A 70 4.87 28.28 -4.21
N TRP A 71 5.07 28.34 -2.91
CA TRP A 71 6.36 28.62 -2.29
C TRP A 71 7.26 27.41 -2.44
N LYS A 72 8.03 27.38 -3.51
CA LYS A 72 8.88 26.26 -3.89
C LYS A 72 10.09 26.15 -3.01
N GLN A 73 10.55 24.92 -2.81
CA GLN A 73 11.89 24.66 -2.32
C GLN A 73 12.93 25.09 -3.37
N LYS A 74 14.20 25.23 -2.97
CA LYS A 74 15.29 25.45 -3.91
C LYS A 74 15.34 24.30 -4.91
N ASP A 75 15.72 24.60 -6.14
CA ASP A 75 15.99 23.64 -7.23
C ASP A 75 14.74 22.91 -7.80
N VAL A 76 13.53 23.37 -7.44
CA VAL A 76 12.31 22.82 -8.04
C VAL A 76 11.95 23.55 -9.33
N SER A 77 11.59 22.77 -10.37
CA SER A 77 11.22 23.27 -11.70
C SER A 77 10.12 24.34 -11.64
N ALA A 78 10.19 25.29 -12.60
CA ALA A 78 9.15 26.28 -12.82
C ALA A 78 7.84 25.66 -13.33
N LEU A 79 7.90 24.51 -14.03
CA LEU A 79 6.75 23.77 -14.53
C LEU A 79 6.23 22.78 -13.50
N PRO A 80 4.91 22.49 -13.48
CA PRO A 80 4.36 21.47 -12.62
C PRO A 80 5.01 20.11 -12.92
N PRO A 81 5.55 19.41 -11.94
CA PRO A 81 6.10 18.08 -12.15
C PRO A 81 4.98 17.04 -12.29
N SER A 82 5.19 16.02 -13.10
CA SER A 82 4.36 14.81 -13.14
C SER A 82 4.74 13.85 -11.99
N GLY A 83 3.88 12.85 -11.73
CA GLY A 83 4.20 11.81 -10.73
C GLY A 83 4.26 12.35 -9.30
N VAL A 84 3.37 13.27 -8.96
CA VAL A 84 3.36 13.98 -7.68
C VAL A 84 2.15 13.57 -6.85
N VAL A 85 2.38 13.38 -5.56
CA VAL A 85 1.34 13.27 -4.55
C VAL A 85 1.17 14.64 -3.88
N GLN A 86 -0.04 15.13 -3.78
CA GLN A 86 -0.34 16.38 -3.09
C GLN A 86 -1.15 16.07 -1.83
N LEU A 87 -0.60 16.41 -0.66
CA LEU A 87 -1.37 16.46 0.57
C LEU A 87 -2.14 17.79 0.60
N VAL A 88 -3.46 17.71 0.54
CA VAL A 88 -4.35 18.88 0.58
C VAL A 88 -5.00 18.97 1.95
N MET A 89 -4.83 20.07 2.61
CA MET A 89 -5.50 20.46 3.86
C MET A 89 -6.57 21.49 3.53
N PRO A 90 -7.84 21.09 3.43
CA PRO A 90 -8.90 21.96 2.90
C PRO A 90 -9.12 23.20 3.75
N GLN A 91 -9.06 23.06 5.05
CA GLN A 91 -9.27 24.14 6.00
C GLN A 91 -8.24 24.06 7.14
N LEU A 92 -7.10 24.70 6.92
CA LEU A 92 -6.08 24.93 7.95
C LEU A 92 -6.30 26.32 8.54
N TRP A 93 -6.75 26.36 9.80
CA TRP A 93 -6.74 27.59 10.58
C TRP A 93 -5.34 27.87 11.09
N PHE A 94 -4.92 29.12 11.06
CA PHE A 94 -3.69 29.56 11.71
C PHE A 94 -3.78 30.99 12.22
N SER A 95 -3.02 31.26 13.26
CA SER A 95 -2.86 32.58 13.89
C SER A 95 -1.39 32.91 13.96
N LEU A 96 -1.03 34.12 13.54
CA LEU A 96 0.29 34.72 13.68
C LEU A 96 0.23 35.82 14.71
N ALA A 97 1.09 35.77 15.71
CA ALA A 97 1.21 36.85 16.72
C ALA A 97 2.66 37.30 16.85
N SER A 98 2.87 38.54 17.23
CA SER A 98 4.18 39.10 17.58
C SER A 98 4.12 39.72 18.98
N ASN A 99 5.07 39.32 19.85
CA ASN A 99 5.15 39.78 21.24
C ASN A 99 3.81 39.71 22.01
N GLY A 100 3.01 38.64 21.69
CA GLY A 100 1.70 38.43 22.32
C GLY A 100 0.53 39.18 21.67
N VAL A 101 0.77 40.00 20.64
CA VAL A 101 -0.29 40.69 19.89
C VAL A 101 -0.58 39.90 18.59
N THR A 102 -1.85 39.53 18.39
CA THR A 102 -2.28 38.88 17.15
C THR A 102 -2.17 39.84 15.98
N LEU A 103 -1.38 39.45 14.97
CA LEU A 103 -1.18 40.20 13.73
C LEU A 103 -2.16 39.71 12.64
N SER A 104 -2.33 38.41 12.51
CA SER A 104 -3.16 37.82 11.47
C SER A 104 -3.78 36.52 11.98
N GLU A 105 -5.05 36.32 11.68
CA GLU A 105 -5.77 35.07 11.95
C GLU A 105 -6.65 34.75 10.75
N LEU A 106 -6.46 33.56 10.18
CA LEU A 106 -7.23 33.17 8.99
C LEU A 106 -7.27 31.65 8.80
N SER A 107 -8.25 31.21 8.02
CA SER A 107 -8.32 29.85 7.52
C SER A 107 -7.98 29.82 6.02
N SER A 108 -7.18 28.84 5.62
CA SER A 108 -6.74 28.68 4.24
C SER A 108 -6.75 27.23 3.83
N SER A 109 -7.04 26.98 2.55
CA SER A 109 -6.69 25.72 1.94
C SER A 109 -5.19 25.69 1.69
N VAL A 110 -4.53 24.62 2.07
CA VAL A 110 -3.08 24.42 1.89
C VAL A 110 -2.84 23.15 1.12
N ALA A 111 -1.90 23.19 0.17
CA ALA A 111 -1.45 21.99 -0.55
C ALA A 111 0.07 21.86 -0.46
N VAL A 112 0.52 20.66 -0.14
CA VAL A 112 1.94 20.30 -0.06
C VAL A 112 2.22 19.24 -1.12
N PRO A 113 2.71 19.64 -2.31
CA PRO A 113 3.12 18.68 -3.33
C PRO A 113 4.43 17.99 -2.94
N ALA A 114 4.46 16.67 -3.14
CA ALA A 114 5.58 15.81 -2.85
C ALA A 114 5.87 14.86 -4.01
N ARG A 115 7.14 14.60 -4.29
CA ARG A 115 7.58 13.53 -5.17
C ARG A 115 8.00 12.35 -4.32
N LEU A 116 7.62 11.16 -4.73
CA LEU A 116 8.08 9.93 -4.15
C LEU A 116 9.15 9.32 -5.04
N LEU A 117 10.27 8.94 -4.46
CA LEU A 117 11.43 8.39 -5.16
C LEU A 117 11.86 7.10 -4.47
N VAL A 118 12.40 6.18 -5.25
CA VAL A 118 13.13 5.04 -4.68
C VAL A 118 14.63 5.41 -4.67
N VAL A 119 15.20 5.46 -3.48
CA VAL A 119 16.62 5.72 -3.26
C VAL A 119 17.15 4.65 -2.31
N ASP A 120 18.17 3.94 -2.73
CA ASP A 120 18.82 2.88 -1.95
C ASP A 120 17.82 1.83 -1.39
N GLY A 121 16.86 1.43 -2.22
CA GLY A 121 15.85 0.45 -1.83
C GLY A 121 14.82 0.94 -0.79
N ALA A 122 14.70 2.23 -0.60
CA ALA A 122 13.70 2.85 0.27
C ALA A 122 12.88 3.90 -0.46
N VAL A 123 11.59 4.00 -0.11
CA VAL A 123 10.75 5.10 -0.62
C VAL A 123 11.09 6.37 0.17
N GLN A 124 11.57 7.36 -0.52
CA GLN A 124 11.85 8.69 0.00
C GLN A 124 10.80 9.70 -0.47
N VAL A 125 10.47 10.63 0.39
CA VAL A 125 9.52 11.71 0.13
C VAL A 125 10.29 13.01 -0.04
N GLU A 126 10.27 13.56 -1.23
CA GLU A 126 10.79 14.88 -1.55
C GLU A 126 9.64 15.88 -1.59
N LEU A 127 9.58 16.78 -0.60
CA LEU A 127 8.58 17.84 -0.58
C LEU A 127 9.00 18.98 -1.51
N LEU A 128 8.10 19.40 -2.39
CA LEU A 128 8.43 20.34 -3.47
C LEU A 128 8.10 21.78 -3.12
N GLY A 129 7.24 22.01 -2.13
CA GLY A 129 6.85 23.34 -1.71
C GLY A 129 5.53 23.36 -0.95
N VAL A 130 4.99 24.55 -0.74
CA VAL A 130 3.70 24.78 -0.08
C VAL A 130 2.90 25.80 -0.89
N TRP A 131 1.67 25.48 -1.20
CA TRP A 131 0.69 26.41 -1.75
C TRP A 131 -0.35 26.74 -0.68
N MET A 132 -0.74 28.03 -0.61
CA MET A 132 -1.82 28.50 0.26
C MET A 132 -2.85 29.27 -0.56
N GLY A 133 -4.12 28.97 -0.36
CA GLY A 133 -5.23 29.62 -1.08
C GLY A 133 -5.46 31.06 -0.63
N THR A 134 -5.44 31.29 0.67
CA THR A 134 -5.58 32.60 1.29
C THR A 134 -4.31 32.94 2.06
N LEU A 135 -3.82 34.15 1.90
CA LEU A 135 -2.63 34.69 2.55
C LEU A 135 -2.97 35.96 3.32
N PRO A 136 -2.22 36.31 4.36
CA PRO A 136 -2.34 37.61 5.01
C PRO A 136 -2.26 38.77 4.00
N ALA A 137 -3.01 39.83 4.25
CA ALA A 137 -2.99 41.01 3.38
C ALA A 137 -1.64 41.74 3.48
N ASP A 138 -1.04 41.79 4.67
CA ASP A 138 0.24 42.43 4.89
C ASP A 138 1.41 41.60 4.33
N SER A 139 2.37 42.28 3.70
CA SER A 139 3.52 41.64 3.07
C SER A 139 4.56 41.11 4.06
N ASN A 140 4.72 41.77 5.22
CA ASN A 140 5.64 41.36 6.27
C ASN A 140 5.10 40.11 6.98
N ASP A 141 3.77 40.09 7.28
CA ASP A 141 3.11 38.91 7.83
C ASP A 141 3.26 37.70 6.91
N ARG A 142 3.12 37.89 5.58
CA ARG A 142 3.37 36.84 4.60
C ARG A 142 4.81 36.33 4.62
N ALA A 143 5.79 37.23 4.75
CA ALA A 143 7.20 36.86 4.81
C ALA A 143 7.50 36.04 6.08
N VAL A 144 7.03 36.49 7.23
CA VAL A 144 7.17 35.82 8.54
C VAL A 144 6.46 34.46 8.51
N LEU A 145 5.23 34.43 8.03
CA LEU A 145 4.46 33.18 7.90
C LEU A 145 5.19 32.16 7.03
N ARG A 146 5.73 32.61 5.90
CA ARG A 146 6.54 31.77 5.01
C ARG A 146 7.77 31.20 5.72
N GLN A 147 8.46 32.00 6.50
CA GLN A 147 9.67 31.61 7.21
C GLN A 147 9.38 30.61 8.33
N ILE A 148 8.25 30.78 9.07
CA ILE A 148 7.93 29.97 10.25
C ILE A 148 7.02 28.79 9.89
N LEU A 149 5.89 29.04 9.22
CA LEU A 149 4.87 28.02 8.98
C LEU A 149 5.27 27.00 7.89
N VAL A 150 5.91 27.46 6.81
CA VAL A 150 6.25 26.55 5.69
C VAL A 150 7.17 25.41 6.14
N PRO A 151 8.25 25.59 6.89
CA PRO A 151 9.07 24.48 7.37
C PRO A 151 8.27 23.50 8.26
N ARG A 152 7.27 23.99 9.01
CA ARG A 152 6.42 23.16 9.87
C ARG A 152 5.42 22.33 9.07
N LEU A 153 4.80 22.92 8.06
CA LEU A 153 3.92 22.21 7.14
C LEU A 153 4.68 21.14 6.34
N LEU A 154 5.90 21.45 5.92
CA LEU A 154 6.77 20.49 5.27
C LEU A 154 7.12 19.33 6.23
N LYS A 155 7.46 19.63 7.49
CA LYS A 155 7.71 18.59 8.49
C LYS A 155 6.47 17.73 8.75
N LEU A 156 5.29 18.34 8.86
CA LEU A 156 4.02 17.62 9.01
C LEU A 156 3.74 16.72 7.78
N GLY A 157 3.84 17.27 6.57
CA GLY A 157 3.68 16.51 5.34
C GLY A 157 4.65 15.33 5.25
N SER A 158 5.93 15.55 5.59
CA SER A 158 6.93 14.49 5.65
C SER A 158 6.58 13.40 6.65
N SER A 159 6.09 13.76 7.85
CA SER A 159 5.73 12.74 8.86
C SER A 159 4.51 11.93 8.48
N LEU A 160 3.51 12.53 7.83
CA LEU A 160 2.32 11.84 7.34
C LEU A 160 2.63 10.89 6.18
N LEU A 161 3.59 11.23 5.33
CA LEU A 161 3.98 10.43 4.17
C LEU A 161 5.09 9.40 4.48
N LYS A 162 5.85 9.56 5.55
CA LYS A 162 6.92 8.61 5.97
C LYS A 162 6.41 7.24 6.39
N GLY A 163 5.12 7.06 6.59
CA GLY A 163 4.49 5.78 6.97
C GLY A 163 4.46 4.72 5.86
N LEU A 164 4.94 5.03 4.65
CA LEU A 164 4.96 4.11 3.50
C LEU A 164 6.17 3.14 3.53
N ARG A 165 6.54 2.64 4.70
CA ARG A 165 7.47 1.51 4.79
C ARG A 165 6.68 0.23 4.67
N LEU A 166 7.03 -0.60 3.70
CA LEU A 166 6.61 -1.99 3.67
C LEU A 166 7.51 -2.75 4.64
N PRO A 167 6.98 -3.24 5.77
CA PRO A 167 7.77 -4.08 6.67
C PRO A 167 8.16 -5.37 5.93
N ALA A 168 9.25 -6.01 6.37
CA ALA A 168 9.57 -7.37 5.94
C ALA A 168 8.34 -8.25 6.21
N GLN A 169 7.85 -8.92 5.18
CA GLN A 169 6.63 -9.72 5.26
C GLN A 169 7.01 -11.16 5.54
N ASP A 170 6.44 -11.73 6.59
CA ASP A 170 6.37 -13.17 6.70
C ASP A 170 5.20 -13.65 5.83
N LEU A 171 5.51 -14.15 4.64
CA LEU A 171 4.54 -14.69 3.73
C LEU A 171 4.64 -16.21 3.78
N PHE A 172 3.64 -16.83 4.37
CA PHE A 172 3.54 -18.30 4.52
C PHE A 172 4.76 -18.93 5.24
N GLY A 173 5.25 -18.31 6.32
CA GLY A 173 6.39 -18.79 7.09
C GLY A 173 7.75 -18.59 6.41
N GLN A 174 7.79 -17.81 5.34
CA GLN A 174 9.02 -17.39 4.67
C GLN A 174 9.23 -15.89 4.87
N GLN A 175 10.37 -15.50 5.42
CA GLN A 175 10.79 -14.11 5.45
C GLN A 175 11.20 -13.68 4.04
N VAL A 176 10.30 -12.99 3.34
CA VAL A 176 10.61 -12.40 2.03
C VAL A 176 11.03 -10.97 2.24
N ASN A 177 12.31 -10.69 2.00
CA ASN A 177 12.84 -9.33 2.02
C ASN A 177 12.57 -8.67 0.66
N LEU A 178 11.48 -7.91 0.58
CA LEU A 178 11.10 -7.16 -0.60
C LEU A 178 11.54 -5.70 -0.43
N THR A 179 12.41 -5.24 -1.30
CA THR A 179 12.84 -3.84 -1.32
C THR A 179 12.07 -3.04 -2.36
N PRO A 180 11.65 -1.81 -2.07
CA PRO A 180 11.08 -0.93 -3.08
C PRO A 180 12.02 -0.75 -4.27
N VAL A 181 11.50 -0.94 -5.48
CA VAL A 181 12.23 -0.76 -6.75
C VAL A 181 11.50 0.17 -7.70
N LEU A 182 10.21 0.41 -7.47
CA LEU A 182 9.36 1.26 -8.28
C LEU A 182 8.40 2.06 -7.41
N VAL A 183 8.25 3.34 -7.70
CA VAL A 183 7.11 4.15 -7.28
C VAL A 183 6.51 4.78 -8.52
N ASP A 184 5.22 4.57 -8.73
CA ASP A 184 4.46 5.19 -9.81
C ASP A 184 3.25 5.93 -9.24
N VAL A 185 3.08 7.19 -9.64
CA VAL A 185 1.96 8.03 -9.24
C VAL A 185 1.22 8.42 -10.50
N THR A 186 0.08 7.80 -10.70
CA THR A 186 -0.86 8.13 -11.78
C THR A 186 -1.91 9.12 -11.27
N ASP A 187 -2.87 9.47 -12.10
CA ASP A 187 -4.05 10.27 -11.70
C ASP A 187 -5.03 9.51 -10.77
N ARG A 188 -4.86 8.18 -10.66
CA ARG A 188 -5.76 7.32 -9.88
C ARG A 188 -5.09 6.62 -8.72
N TYR A 189 -3.83 6.20 -8.90
CA TYR A 189 -3.14 5.30 -7.98
C TYR A 189 -1.79 5.85 -7.55
N LEU A 190 -1.49 5.61 -6.31
CA LEU A 190 -0.13 5.52 -5.82
C LEU A 190 0.25 4.04 -5.79
N VAL A 191 1.29 3.69 -6.55
CA VAL A 191 1.77 2.30 -6.65
C VAL A 191 3.19 2.21 -6.15
N VAL A 192 3.46 1.19 -5.34
CA VAL A 192 4.81 0.82 -4.91
C VAL A 192 5.09 -0.61 -5.37
N GLY A 193 6.07 -0.77 -6.21
CA GLY A 193 6.61 -2.05 -6.64
C GLY A 193 7.85 -2.41 -5.83
N THR A 194 7.95 -3.68 -5.44
CA THR A 194 9.06 -4.22 -4.66
C THR A 194 9.65 -5.46 -5.33
N SER A 195 10.91 -5.75 -5.07
CA SER A 195 11.58 -6.94 -5.59
C SER A 195 12.50 -7.53 -4.52
N SER A 196 12.67 -8.85 -4.61
CA SER A 196 13.68 -9.60 -3.86
C SER A 196 15.08 -9.44 -4.47
N GLN A 197 15.16 -8.97 -5.71
CA GLN A 197 16.42 -8.75 -6.42
C GLN A 197 16.57 -7.26 -6.77
N PRO A 198 17.75 -6.66 -6.55
CA PRO A 198 18.01 -5.30 -7.01
C PRO A 198 18.05 -5.27 -8.54
N GLY A 199 17.36 -4.34 -9.16
CA GLY A 199 17.32 -4.17 -10.60
C GLY A 199 16.47 -2.99 -11.04
N ALA A 200 16.59 -2.62 -12.32
CA ALA A 200 15.75 -1.59 -12.91
C ALA A 200 14.32 -2.12 -13.07
N SER A 201 13.36 -1.41 -12.53
CA SER A 201 11.94 -1.74 -12.63
C SER A 201 11.23 -0.83 -13.62
N SER A 202 10.20 -1.34 -14.27
CA SER A 202 9.38 -0.58 -15.20
C SER A 202 7.90 -0.78 -14.92
N VAL A 203 7.11 0.24 -15.24
CA VAL A 203 5.65 0.15 -15.23
C VAL A 203 5.21 -0.91 -16.25
N PRO A 204 4.26 -1.80 -15.90
CA PRO A 204 3.73 -2.78 -16.85
C PRO A 204 3.18 -2.11 -18.11
N ALA A 205 3.46 -2.67 -19.28
CA ALA A 205 2.98 -2.12 -20.55
C ALA A 205 1.44 -2.09 -20.67
N ILE A 206 0.75 -2.97 -19.95
CA ILE A 206 -0.72 -3.00 -19.85
C ILE A 206 -1.29 -1.96 -18.88
N GLY A 207 -0.45 -1.21 -18.15
CA GLY A 207 -0.86 -0.30 -17.09
C GLY A 207 -1.29 -1.01 -15.81
N TRP A 208 -1.92 -0.25 -14.91
CA TRP A 208 -2.43 -0.76 -13.63
C TRP A 208 -3.91 -1.17 -13.73
N PRO A 209 -4.38 -2.13 -12.90
CA PRO A 209 -5.77 -2.59 -12.93
C PRO A 209 -6.76 -1.45 -12.74
N PRO A 210 -7.72 -1.22 -13.67
CA PRO A 210 -8.68 -0.15 -13.53
C PRO A 210 -9.76 -0.45 -12.51
N GLY A 211 -10.35 0.58 -11.90
CA GLY A 211 -11.56 0.49 -11.09
C GLY A 211 -11.40 -0.24 -9.75
N LYS A 212 -10.17 -0.37 -9.23
CA LYS A 212 -9.91 -0.94 -7.91
C LYS A 212 -9.59 0.16 -6.90
N GLU A 213 -10.06 0.00 -5.68
CA GLU A 213 -9.66 0.89 -4.58
C GLU A 213 -8.26 0.56 -4.07
N VAL A 214 -7.98 -0.73 -3.95
CA VAL A 214 -6.66 -1.28 -3.63
C VAL A 214 -6.43 -2.49 -4.52
N PHE A 215 -5.22 -2.68 -4.99
CA PHE A 215 -4.82 -3.90 -5.70
C PHE A 215 -3.43 -4.36 -5.26
N CYS A 216 -3.20 -5.65 -5.44
CA CYS A 216 -1.92 -6.29 -5.24
C CYS A 216 -1.62 -7.14 -6.47
N LEU A 217 -0.49 -6.91 -7.12
CA LEU A 217 0.03 -7.71 -8.21
C LEU A 217 1.25 -8.48 -7.73
N VAL A 218 1.26 -9.77 -7.98
CA VAL A 218 2.36 -10.66 -7.58
C VAL A 218 2.96 -11.28 -8.84
N SER A 219 4.29 -11.28 -8.93
CA SER A 219 4.97 -11.92 -10.06
C SER A 219 4.77 -13.44 -10.04
N PRO A 220 4.75 -14.10 -11.21
CA PRO A 220 4.69 -15.56 -11.27
C PRO A 220 5.86 -16.23 -10.51
N ALA A 221 7.04 -15.63 -10.53
CA ALA A 221 8.22 -16.14 -9.84
C ALA A 221 8.03 -16.12 -8.32
N LEU A 222 7.54 -15.00 -7.76
CA LEU A 222 7.25 -14.90 -6.33
C LEU A 222 6.10 -15.86 -5.94
N MET A 223 5.05 -15.92 -6.76
CA MET A 223 3.95 -16.88 -6.54
C MET A 223 4.45 -18.32 -6.50
N THR A 224 5.31 -18.71 -7.44
CA THR A 224 5.91 -20.07 -7.46
C THR A 224 6.67 -20.34 -6.17
N THR A 225 7.46 -19.37 -5.71
CA THR A 225 8.23 -19.49 -4.46
C THR A 225 7.32 -19.64 -3.25
N LEU A 226 6.31 -18.78 -3.12
CA LEU A 226 5.40 -18.76 -1.98
C LEU A 226 4.53 -20.02 -1.91
N VAL A 227 3.96 -20.40 -3.06
CA VAL A 227 3.11 -21.58 -3.14
C VAL A 227 3.93 -22.85 -2.95
N GLY A 228 5.14 -22.92 -3.52
CA GLY A 228 6.06 -24.03 -3.28
C GLY A 228 6.46 -24.17 -1.81
N ALA A 229 6.71 -23.06 -1.13
CA ALA A 229 7.02 -23.06 0.30
C ALA A 229 5.83 -23.49 1.16
N ALA A 230 4.64 -22.97 0.88
CA ALA A 230 3.40 -23.37 1.57
C ALA A 230 3.12 -24.86 1.36
N ALA A 231 3.28 -25.35 0.11
CA ALA A 231 3.12 -26.76 -0.23
C ALA A 231 4.09 -27.68 0.52
N GLN A 232 5.36 -27.27 0.61
CA GLN A 232 6.35 -28.02 1.37
C GLN A 232 6.03 -28.04 2.88
N GLN A 233 5.49 -26.95 3.40
CA GLN A 233 5.11 -26.87 4.81
C GLN A 233 3.92 -27.80 5.10
N GLU A 234 2.90 -27.81 4.25
CA GLU A 234 1.75 -28.74 4.37
C GLU A 234 2.18 -30.20 4.15
N ALA A 235 3.01 -30.47 3.16
CA ALA A 235 3.51 -31.82 2.91
C ALA A 235 4.32 -32.38 4.10
N LYS A 236 5.02 -31.53 4.86
CA LYS A 236 5.74 -31.93 6.08
C LYS A 236 4.81 -32.32 7.23
N LYS A 237 3.59 -31.82 7.26
CA LYS A 237 2.61 -32.17 8.31
C LYS A 237 2.06 -33.58 8.16
N GLN A 238 2.23 -34.21 6.99
CA GLN A 238 1.72 -35.55 6.64
C GLN A 238 0.19 -35.70 6.86
N GLU A 239 -0.51 -34.60 6.96
CA GLU A 239 -1.95 -34.58 7.17
C GLU A 239 -2.69 -34.71 5.84
N ALA A 240 -3.79 -35.43 5.84
CA ALA A 240 -4.69 -35.49 4.69
C ALA A 240 -5.35 -34.14 4.47
N VAL A 241 -5.35 -33.63 3.24
CA VAL A 241 -6.06 -32.42 2.85
C VAL A 241 -7.58 -32.64 2.90
N VAL A 242 -7.98 -33.87 2.62
CA VAL A 242 -9.37 -34.34 2.73
C VAL A 242 -9.34 -35.69 3.42
N ASP A 243 -10.07 -35.81 4.52
CA ASP A 243 -10.39 -37.06 5.19
C ASP A 243 -11.93 -37.13 5.27
N ALA A 244 -12.52 -37.84 4.34
CA ALA A 244 -13.96 -37.99 4.25
C ALA A 244 -14.34 -39.45 4.53
N ARG A 245 -15.30 -39.61 5.42
CA ARG A 245 -15.93 -40.90 5.75
C ARG A 245 -17.43 -40.76 5.61
N GLU A 246 -18.00 -41.58 4.74
CA GLU A 246 -19.44 -41.62 4.56
C GLU A 246 -19.95 -43.06 4.56
N THR A 247 -21.03 -43.31 5.26
CA THR A 247 -21.75 -44.58 5.21
C THR A 247 -22.86 -44.49 4.16
N LEU A 248 -22.70 -45.21 3.06
CA LEU A 248 -23.66 -45.23 1.98
C LEU A 248 -24.74 -46.26 2.24
N LEU A 249 -25.99 -45.78 2.42
CA LEU A 249 -27.21 -46.63 2.55
C LEU A 249 -27.13 -47.69 3.66
N GLY A 250 -26.22 -47.56 4.61
CA GLY A 250 -26.03 -48.54 5.69
C GLY A 250 -25.41 -49.87 5.23
N VAL A 251 -24.88 -49.95 4.01
CA VAL A 251 -24.29 -51.18 3.43
C VAL A 251 -22.81 -51.05 3.07
N ALA A 252 -22.31 -49.83 3.06
CA ALA A 252 -20.89 -49.60 2.75
C ALA A 252 -20.34 -48.36 3.48
N ASP A 253 -19.14 -48.46 4.04
CA ASP A 253 -18.39 -47.32 4.47
C ASP A 253 -17.37 -46.97 3.40
N VAL A 254 -17.37 -45.71 2.98
CA VAL A 254 -16.42 -45.15 2.03
C VAL A 254 -15.51 -44.20 2.78
N THR A 255 -14.21 -44.44 2.68
CA THR A 255 -13.17 -43.53 3.20
C THR A 255 -12.36 -43.00 2.04
N LEU A 256 -12.10 -41.71 2.04
CA LEU A 256 -11.25 -41.05 1.05
C LEU A 256 -10.24 -40.17 1.77
N GLU A 257 -8.98 -40.47 1.63
CA GLU A 257 -7.86 -39.65 2.08
C GLU A 257 -7.20 -39.03 0.87
N VAL A 258 -7.07 -37.72 0.84
CA VAL A 258 -6.34 -36.98 -0.22
C VAL A 258 -5.16 -36.25 0.42
N HIS A 259 -3.98 -36.57 -0.04
CA HIS A 259 -2.75 -35.96 0.44
C HIS A 259 -2.20 -35.02 -0.64
N PHE A 260 -1.87 -33.81 -0.23
CA PHE A 260 -1.19 -32.85 -1.08
C PHE A 260 0.30 -33.21 -1.17
N ARG A 261 0.83 -33.33 -2.39
CA ARG A 261 2.23 -33.69 -2.67
C ARG A 261 3.05 -32.52 -3.16
N GLY A 262 2.43 -31.53 -3.79
CA GLY A 262 3.12 -30.35 -4.29
C GLY A 262 2.33 -29.60 -5.35
N ILE A 263 2.93 -28.52 -5.83
CA ILE A 263 2.39 -27.73 -6.94
C ILE A 263 3.42 -27.70 -8.06
N LYS A 264 2.97 -27.96 -9.29
CA LYS A 264 3.74 -27.82 -10.52
C LYS A 264 3.48 -26.45 -11.11
N GLY A 265 4.52 -25.64 -11.18
CA GLY A 265 4.66 -24.34 -11.82
C GLY A 265 3.39 -23.52 -12.00
N PRO A 266 3.07 -22.58 -11.11
CA PRO A 266 1.96 -21.66 -11.37
C PRO A 266 2.25 -20.85 -12.64
N THR A 267 1.24 -20.73 -13.52
CA THR A 267 1.28 -19.90 -14.71
C THR A 267 0.19 -18.87 -14.65
N VAL A 268 0.54 -17.62 -14.93
CA VAL A 268 -0.45 -16.55 -15.10
C VAL A 268 -0.91 -16.55 -16.53
N ASP A 269 -2.23 -16.51 -16.75
CA ASP A 269 -2.78 -16.40 -18.08
C ASP A 269 -2.33 -15.07 -18.73
N ALA A 270 -1.69 -15.16 -19.89
CA ALA A 270 -1.22 -13.98 -20.61
C ALA A 270 -2.36 -13.07 -21.11
N GLN A 271 -3.56 -13.62 -21.25
CA GLN A 271 -4.76 -12.89 -21.70
C GLN A 271 -5.60 -12.39 -20.53
N ASP A 272 -5.53 -13.04 -19.38
CA ASP A 272 -6.22 -12.63 -18.15
C ASP A 272 -5.22 -12.71 -16.98
N PRO A 273 -4.54 -11.58 -16.66
CA PRO A 273 -3.54 -11.54 -15.59
C PRO A 273 -4.13 -11.72 -14.18
N THR A 274 -5.45 -11.77 -14.06
CA THR A 274 -6.11 -12.11 -12.78
C THR A 274 -6.29 -13.62 -12.59
N ARG A 275 -6.03 -14.40 -13.63
CA ARG A 275 -6.17 -15.86 -13.61
C ARG A 275 -4.83 -16.53 -13.37
N LEU A 276 -4.74 -17.22 -12.25
CA LEU A 276 -3.64 -18.10 -11.91
C LEU A 276 -4.04 -19.55 -12.19
N SER A 277 -3.20 -20.27 -12.94
CA SER A 277 -3.33 -21.71 -13.15
C SER A 277 -2.11 -22.40 -12.58
N ALA A 278 -2.32 -23.49 -11.84
CA ALA A 278 -1.24 -24.28 -11.27
C ALA A 278 -1.61 -25.76 -11.34
N GLY A 279 -0.64 -26.59 -11.65
CA GLY A 279 -0.77 -28.04 -11.51
C GLY A 279 -0.67 -28.41 -10.03
N VAL A 280 -1.59 -29.21 -9.53
CA VAL A 280 -1.57 -29.70 -8.16
C VAL A 280 -1.20 -31.19 -8.21
N ASP A 281 -0.15 -31.55 -7.45
CA ASP A 281 0.24 -32.94 -7.26
C ASP A 281 -0.52 -33.45 -6.03
N LEU A 282 -1.41 -34.41 -6.25
CA LEU A 282 -2.20 -35.05 -5.22
C LEU A 282 -1.92 -36.54 -5.23
N SER A 283 -1.84 -37.18 -4.08
CA SER A 283 -2.04 -38.60 -3.95
C SER A 283 -3.33 -38.84 -3.17
N TRP A 284 -4.09 -39.80 -3.60
CA TRP A 284 -5.28 -40.18 -2.88
C TRP A 284 -5.27 -41.67 -2.53
N LYS A 285 -5.93 -41.98 -1.42
CA LYS A 285 -6.19 -43.35 -0.98
C LYS A 285 -7.68 -43.44 -0.67
N GLY A 286 -8.35 -44.37 -1.33
CA GLY A 286 -9.75 -44.64 -1.07
C GLY A 286 -9.93 -46.08 -0.64
N ALA A 287 -10.80 -46.32 0.33
CA ALA A 287 -11.20 -47.66 0.72
C ALA A 287 -12.72 -47.71 0.79
N VAL A 288 -13.27 -48.82 0.31
CA VAL A 288 -14.70 -49.12 0.44
C VAL A 288 -14.84 -50.42 1.26
N THR A 289 -15.50 -50.28 2.40
CA THR A 289 -15.81 -51.45 3.26
C THR A 289 -17.26 -51.78 3.10
N LEU A 290 -17.58 -52.95 2.60
CA LEU A 290 -18.96 -53.44 2.48
C LEU A 290 -19.34 -54.24 3.73
N PHE A 291 -20.52 -53.98 4.25
CA PHE A 291 -21.09 -54.76 5.34
C PHE A 291 -21.95 -55.89 4.75
N ALA A 292 -21.67 -57.10 5.17
CA ALA A 292 -22.58 -58.22 4.87
C ALA A 292 -23.78 -58.11 5.76
N SER A 293 -24.97 -58.40 5.24
CA SER A 293 -26.27 -58.14 5.88
C SER A 293 -26.55 -58.86 7.20
N ASP A 294 -25.66 -59.72 7.67
CA ASP A 294 -25.86 -60.50 8.89
C ASP A 294 -24.65 -60.61 9.83
N THR A 295 -23.53 -59.92 9.55
CA THR A 295 -22.37 -59.93 10.44
C THR A 295 -21.74 -58.54 10.54
N ASP A 296 -21.36 -58.12 11.74
CA ASP A 296 -20.64 -56.88 11.99
C ASP A 296 -19.22 -56.84 11.42
N GLU A 297 -18.87 -57.79 10.58
CA GLU A 297 -17.54 -57.87 9.93
C GLU A 297 -17.59 -57.30 8.50
N GLY A 298 -17.07 -56.07 8.38
CA GLY A 298 -16.84 -55.46 7.06
C GLY A 298 -15.64 -56.05 6.39
N CYS A 299 -15.72 -56.32 5.08
CA CYS A 299 -14.58 -56.65 4.24
C CYS A 299 -14.10 -55.45 3.48
N ALA A 300 -12.81 -55.06 3.63
CA ALA A 300 -12.20 -54.08 2.77
C ALA A 300 -12.06 -54.65 1.37
N LEU A 301 -12.70 -54.04 0.37
CA LEU A 301 -12.76 -54.55 -0.96
C LEU A 301 -11.86 -53.89 -1.96
N VAL A 302 -11.54 -52.61 -1.77
CA VAL A 302 -10.73 -51.89 -2.72
C VAL A 302 -9.84 -50.90 -1.97
N GLU A 303 -8.57 -51.00 -2.19
CA GLU A 303 -7.61 -49.94 -1.85
C GLU A 303 -6.93 -49.53 -3.16
N ALA A 304 -7.03 -48.26 -3.50
CA ALA A 304 -6.39 -47.69 -4.67
C ALA A 304 -5.56 -46.45 -4.29
N THR A 305 -4.37 -46.39 -4.84
CA THR A 305 -3.52 -45.21 -4.69
C THR A 305 -3.22 -44.70 -6.10
N GLN A 306 -3.55 -43.44 -6.35
CA GLN A 306 -3.27 -42.80 -7.63
C GLN A 306 -2.57 -41.46 -7.37
N ASN A 307 -1.52 -41.19 -8.14
CA ASN A 307 -0.87 -39.90 -8.20
C ASN A 307 -1.42 -39.14 -9.41
N MET A 308 -1.94 -37.95 -9.17
CA MET A 308 -2.39 -37.01 -10.20
C MET A 308 -1.49 -35.81 -10.26
#